data_7f276f3bc46fdbfab79cb12be0dadd03
#
_entry.id   7f276f3bc46fdbfab79cb12be0dadd03
#
_cell.length_a   1.000
_cell.length_b   1.000
_cell.length_c   1.000
_cell.angle_alpha   90.00
_cell.angle_beta   90.00
_cell.angle_gamma   90.00
#
_symmetry.space_group_name_H-M   'P 1'
#
loop_
_entity.id
_entity.type
_entity.pdbx_description
1 polymer ?
#
loop_
_entity_poly.entity_id
_entity_poly.type
_entity_poly.pdbx_seq_one_letter_code
_entity_poly.pdbx_strand_id
1 'polypeptide(L)'
;YISVKSLVDEIERVYGERNPRITLVSGTTGGKAIDRREGIVKGALGRVESFIFTLDDPNFEDPTDIARQMQSYVTDPAAQTQIVMPREDAVAEAIADAREHNDRFNVVLVIGKGDETRNIINGKPVPYEGDSVVVRRVLGE
;
A
#
# COMPACT_ATOMS: atom_id res chain seq x y z
N TYR A 1 -1.09 -12.94 10.59
CA TYR A 1 -1.63 -12.07 9.52
C TYR A 1 -2.62 -11.06 10.11
N ILE A 2 -2.31 -9.78 9.96
CA ILE A 2 -3.18 -8.70 10.38
C ILE A 2 -3.92 -8.18 9.14
N SER A 3 -5.24 -8.20 9.16
CA SER A 3 -6.04 -7.73 8.03
C SER A 3 -5.99 -6.21 7.92
N VAL A 4 -6.18 -5.70 6.70
CA VAL A 4 -6.26 -4.26 6.46
C VAL A 4 -7.44 -3.65 7.23
N LYS A 5 -8.56 -4.35 7.28
CA LYS A 5 -9.72 -3.90 8.08
C LYS A 5 -9.33 -3.68 9.53
N SER A 6 -8.60 -4.61 10.13
CA SER A 6 -8.15 -4.48 11.53
C SER A 6 -7.21 -3.30 11.72
N LEU A 7 -6.31 -3.07 10.78
CA LEU A 7 -5.39 -1.92 10.83
C LEU A 7 -6.15 -0.59 10.76
N VAL A 8 -7.11 -0.48 9.86
CA VAL A 8 -7.91 0.74 9.70
C VAL A 8 -8.81 0.95 10.91
N ASP A 9 -9.40 -0.12 11.44
CA ASP A 9 -10.20 -0.05 12.69
C ASP A 9 -9.34 0.50 13.84
N GLU A 10 -8.08 0.04 13.95
CA GLU A 10 -7.16 0.51 14.98
C GLU A 10 -6.78 1.99 14.80
N ILE A 11 -6.56 2.42 13.57
CA ILE A 11 -6.28 3.83 13.27
C ILE A 11 -7.47 4.69 13.68
N GLU A 12 -8.68 4.27 13.39
CA GLU A 12 -9.88 5.00 13.80
C GLU A 12 -10.04 5.04 15.31
N ARG A 13 -9.75 3.93 15.98
CA ARG A 13 -9.83 3.89 17.45
C ARG A 13 -8.84 4.88 18.09
N VAL A 14 -7.63 4.97 17.58
CA VAL A 14 -6.56 5.79 18.19
C VAL A 14 -6.65 7.25 17.73
N TYR A 15 -6.91 7.48 16.45
CA TYR A 15 -6.78 8.78 15.82
C TYR A 15 -8.10 9.33 15.23
N GLY A 16 -9.22 8.64 15.42
CA GLY A 16 -10.50 9.00 14.80
C GLY A 16 -10.92 10.44 15.03
N GLU A 17 -10.66 10.97 16.23
CA GLU A 17 -10.98 12.36 16.57
C GLU A 17 -10.20 13.39 15.72
N ARG A 18 -9.07 12.98 15.17
CA ARG A 18 -8.23 13.83 14.32
C ARG A 18 -8.63 13.77 12.85
N ASN A 19 -9.67 13.02 12.52
CA ASN A 19 -10.15 12.81 11.15
C ASN A 19 -9.01 12.43 10.20
N PRO A 20 -8.34 11.27 10.41
CA PRO A 20 -7.14 10.93 9.65
C PRO A 20 -7.43 10.73 8.17
N ARG A 21 -6.54 11.26 7.33
CA ARG A 21 -6.51 10.94 5.91
C ARG A 21 -5.59 9.76 5.73
N ILE A 22 -6.14 8.61 5.31
CA ILE A 22 -5.41 7.36 5.21
C ILE A 22 -5.02 7.10 3.76
N THR A 23 -3.72 6.87 3.55
CA THR A 23 -3.16 6.43 2.27
C THR A 23 -2.63 5.01 2.45
N LEU A 24 -3.02 4.09 1.56
CA LEU A 24 -2.59 2.70 1.61
C LEU A 24 -1.66 2.38 0.44
N VAL A 25 -0.45 1.94 0.74
CA VAL A 25 0.50 1.41 -0.23
C VAL A 25 0.51 -0.11 -0.10
N SER A 26 0.14 -0.80 -1.17
CA SER A 26 -0.01 -2.25 -1.14
C SER A 26 0.23 -2.90 -2.49
N GLY A 27 0.72 -4.12 -2.44
CA GLY A 27 0.68 -5.09 -3.52
C GLY A 27 0.30 -6.44 -2.96
N THR A 28 0.33 -7.47 -3.76
CA THR A 28 0.19 -8.86 -3.31
C THR A 28 1.12 -9.77 -4.09
N THR A 29 1.38 -10.95 -3.53
CA THR A 29 2.23 -11.95 -4.18
C THR A 29 1.56 -12.50 -5.42
N GLY A 30 2.37 -12.81 -6.43
CA GLY A 30 1.90 -13.46 -7.65
C GLY A 30 1.76 -14.96 -7.49
N GLY A 31 0.91 -15.57 -8.34
CA GLY A 31 0.71 -17.01 -8.40
C GLY A 31 -0.05 -17.61 -7.24
N LYS A 32 -0.43 -16.82 -6.26
CA LYS A 32 -1.17 -17.29 -5.07
C LYS A 32 -1.85 -16.11 -4.38
N ALA A 33 -2.65 -16.40 -3.37
CA ALA A 33 -3.28 -15.38 -2.52
C ALA A 33 -4.19 -14.42 -3.30
N ILE A 34 -4.85 -14.91 -4.37
CA ILE A 34 -5.74 -14.09 -5.20
C ILE A 34 -6.87 -13.49 -4.37
N ASP A 35 -7.43 -14.26 -3.44
CA ASP A 35 -8.50 -13.78 -2.53
C ASP A 35 -8.04 -12.61 -1.68
N ARG A 36 -6.74 -12.55 -1.37
CA ARG A 36 -6.17 -11.47 -0.57
C ARG A 36 -6.21 -10.13 -1.31
N ARG A 37 -6.12 -10.15 -2.63
CA ARG A 37 -6.19 -8.93 -3.47
C ARG A 37 -7.51 -8.19 -3.24
N GLU A 38 -8.61 -8.93 -3.29
CA GLU A 38 -9.94 -8.38 -3.02
C GLU A 38 -10.11 -8.01 -1.55
N GLY A 39 -9.68 -8.87 -0.64
CA GLY A 39 -9.82 -8.65 0.80
C GLY A 39 -9.08 -7.40 1.30
N ILE A 40 -7.89 -7.11 0.77
CA ILE A 40 -7.13 -5.90 1.11
C ILE A 40 -7.94 -4.67 0.74
N VAL A 41 -8.44 -4.60 -0.48
CA VAL A 41 -9.16 -3.42 -0.96
C VAL A 41 -10.50 -3.28 -0.24
N LYS A 42 -11.28 -4.35 -0.15
CA LYS A 42 -12.59 -4.31 0.51
C LYS A 42 -12.50 -3.96 1.99
N GLY A 43 -11.45 -4.40 2.68
CA GLY A 43 -11.21 -4.05 4.07
C GLY A 43 -10.93 -2.57 4.29
N ALA A 44 -10.51 -1.86 3.25
CA ALA A 44 -10.13 -0.45 3.29
C ALA A 44 -11.20 0.50 2.75
N LEU A 45 -12.19 -0.02 2.00
CA LEU A 45 -13.20 0.82 1.36
C LEU A 45 -13.98 1.67 2.36
N GLY A 46 -14.22 2.92 1.99
CA GLY A 46 -14.95 3.90 2.80
C GLY A 46 -14.10 4.61 3.84
N ARG A 47 -12.86 4.17 4.07
CA ARG A 47 -11.96 4.77 5.09
C ARG A 47 -10.63 5.20 4.53
N VAL A 48 -10.07 4.48 3.56
CA VAL A 48 -8.85 4.87 2.86
C VAL A 48 -9.21 5.82 1.73
N GLU A 49 -8.57 7.00 1.71
CA GLU A 49 -8.85 8.04 0.72
C GLU A 49 -7.95 7.93 -0.51
N SER A 50 -6.76 7.32 -0.38
CA SER A 50 -5.83 7.16 -1.48
C SER A 50 -5.19 5.78 -1.45
N PHE A 51 -5.27 5.07 -2.57
CA PHE A 51 -4.66 3.76 -2.77
C PHE A 51 -3.50 3.89 -3.74
N ILE A 52 -2.35 3.35 -3.38
CA ILE A 52 -1.20 3.25 -4.29
C ILE A 52 -0.83 1.78 -4.38
N PHE A 53 -1.09 1.18 -5.53
CA PHE A 53 -0.79 -0.23 -5.77
C PHE A 53 0.60 -0.37 -6.38
N THR A 54 1.37 -1.31 -5.85
CA THR A 54 2.77 -1.46 -6.21
C THR A 54 3.22 -2.93 -6.17
N LEU A 55 4.51 -3.14 -6.29
CA LEU A 55 5.17 -4.42 -6.32
C LEU A 55 5.21 -5.07 -4.95
N ASP A 56 4.89 -6.39 -4.89
CA ASP A 56 5.11 -7.24 -3.73
C ASP A 56 5.21 -8.70 -4.19
N ASP A 57 6.43 -9.19 -4.38
CA ASP A 57 6.72 -10.56 -4.83
C ASP A 57 5.81 -11.05 -5.98
N PRO A 58 5.82 -10.37 -7.13
CA PRO A 58 4.94 -10.76 -8.24
C PRO A 58 5.28 -12.14 -8.81
N ASN A 59 6.49 -12.63 -8.54
CA ASN A 59 7.02 -13.90 -9.04
C ASN A 59 6.91 -13.97 -10.58
N PHE A 60 6.14 -14.89 -11.13
CA PHE A 60 5.98 -15.03 -12.58
C PHE A 60 4.79 -14.24 -13.15
N GLU A 61 4.00 -13.61 -12.30
CA GLU A 61 2.90 -12.74 -12.72
C GLU A 61 3.40 -11.34 -13.05
N ASP A 62 2.73 -10.66 -13.98
CA ASP A 62 3.02 -9.26 -14.25
C ASP A 62 2.51 -8.40 -13.07
N PRO A 63 3.39 -7.64 -12.41
CA PRO A 63 2.99 -6.82 -11.26
C PRO A 63 1.95 -5.76 -11.62
N THR A 64 1.96 -5.28 -12.86
CA THR A 64 0.95 -4.31 -13.32
C THR A 64 -0.42 -4.96 -13.41
N ASP A 65 -0.51 -6.22 -13.85
CA ASP A 65 -1.78 -6.95 -13.90
C ASP A 65 -2.34 -7.17 -12.50
N ILE A 66 -1.49 -7.50 -11.53
CA ILE A 66 -1.89 -7.64 -10.12
C ILE A 66 -2.45 -6.30 -9.62
N ALA A 67 -1.73 -5.21 -9.86
CA ALA A 67 -2.13 -3.88 -9.42
C ALA A 67 -3.45 -3.43 -10.06
N ARG A 68 -3.63 -3.70 -11.34
CA ARG A 68 -4.88 -3.38 -12.04
C ARG A 68 -6.07 -4.18 -11.50
N GLN A 69 -5.85 -5.44 -11.16
CA GLN A 69 -6.89 -6.25 -10.53
C GLN A 69 -7.29 -5.65 -9.18
N MET A 70 -6.33 -5.28 -8.36
CA MET A 70 -6.61 -4.65 -7.06
C MET A 70 -7.34 -3.32 -7.25
N GLN A 71 -6.90 -2.51 -8.21
CA GLN A 71 -7.55 -1.24 -8.54
C GLN A 71 -9.01 -1.42 -8.93
N SER A 72 -9.34 -2.51 -9.62
CA SER A 72 -10.71 -2.79 -10.05
C SER A 72 -11.69 -3.01 -8.89
N TYR A 73 -11.18 -3.36 -7.71
CA TYR A 73 -12.01 -3.54 -6.51
C TYR A 73 -12.30 -2.23 -5.79
N VAL A 74 -11.65 -1.14 -6.14
CA VAL A 74 -11.92 0.17 -5.54
C VAL A 74 -13.15 0.75 -6.22
N THR A 75 -14.29 0.54 -5.59
CA THR A 75 -15.60 0.96 -6.12
C THR A 75 -16.09 2.28 -5.53
N ASP A 76 -15.36 2.82 -4.54
CA ASP A 76 -15.68 4.11 -3.94
C ASP A 76 -15.24 5.25 -4.88
N PRO A 77 -16.18 6.05 -5.44
CA PRO A 77 -15.82 7.13 -6.36
C PRO A 77 -15.05 8.27 -5.69
N ALA A 78 -15.07 8.36 -4.36
CA ALA A 78 -14.32 9.38 -3.63
C ALA A 78 -12.87 8.98 -3.39
N ALA A 79 -12.52 7.69 -3.53
CA ALA A 79 -11.17 7.22 -3.33
C ALA A 79 -10.31 7.44 -4.58
N GLN A 80 -9.07 7.87 -4.37
CA GLN A 80 -8.10 8.01 -5.45
C GLN A 80 -7.27 6.73 -5.57
N THR A 81 -6.87 6.38 -6.79
CA THR A 81 -6.02 5.22 -7.04
C THR A 81 -4.87 5.58 -7.96
N GLN A 82 -3.72 4.98 -7.70
CA GLN A 82 -2.54 5.06 -8.56
C GLN A 82 -1.87 3.70 -8.62
N ILE A 83 -1.16 3.45 -9.71
CA ILE A 83 -0.26 2.31 -9.86
C ILE A 83 1.14 2.86 -10.03
N VAL A 84 2.04 2.56 -9.11
CA VAL A 84 3.40 3.09 -9.12
C VAL A 84 4.38 1.93 -8.91
N MET A 85 5.21 1.67 -9.90
CA MET A 85 6.33 0.75 -9.83
C MET A 85 7.62 1.55 -10.02
N PRO A 86 8.70 1.25 -9.37
CA PRO A 86 8.94 0.23 -8.33
C PRO A 86 8.38 0.63 -6.95
N ARG A 87 8.52 -0.28 -5.97
CA ARG A 87 7.94 -0.10 -4.64
C ARG A 87 8.46 1.14 -3.89
N GLU A 88 9.75 1.44 -3.98
CA GLU A 88 10.33 2.63 -3.36
C GLU A 88 9.70 3.93 -3.90
N ASP A 89 9.35 3.96 -5.18
CA ASP A 89 8.69 5.12 -5.79
C ASP A 89 7.25 5.24 -5.30
N ALA A 90 6.58 4.12 -5.06
CA ALA A 90 5.23 4.12 -4.48
C ALA A 90 5.22 4.69 -3.06
N VAL A 91 6.20 4.32 -2.25
CA VAL A 91 6.35 4.86 -0.89
C VAL A 91 6.62 6.36 -0.95
N ALA A 92 7.52 6.79 -1.84
CA ALA A 92 7.85 8.21 -2.03
C ALA A 92 6.61 9.01 -2.47
N GLU A 93 5.81 8.46 -3.38
CA GLU A 93 4.58 9.10 -3.86
C GLU A 93 3.56 9.25 -2.73
N ALA A 94 3.40 8.23 -1.90
CA ALA A 94 2.48 8.27 -0.77
C ALA A 94 2.85 9.38 0.22
N ILE A 95 4.14 9.53 0.51
CA ILE A 95 4.63 10.56 1.43
C ILE A 95 4.48 11.95 0.80
N ALA A 96 4.78 12.11 -0.49
CA ALA A 96 4.59 13.36 -1.21
C ALA A 96 3.12 13.78 -1.21
N ASP A 97 2.22 12.84 -1.48
CA ASP A 97 0.78 13.07 -1.44
C ASP A 97 0.31 13.51 -0.06
N ALA A 98 0.81 12.87 1.00
CA ALA A 98 0.50 13.28 2.37
C ALA A 98 0.99 14.71 2.67
N ARG A 99 2.17 15.07 2.19
CA ARG A 99 2.72 16.43 2.36
C ARG A 99 1.91 17.50 1.63
N GLU A 100 1.30 17.16 0.51
CA GLU A 100 0.39 18.04 -0.22
C GLU A 100 -0.93 18.27 0.52
N HIS A 101 -1.27 17.38 1.44
CA HIS A 101 -2.48 17.45 2.27
C HIS A 101 -2.13 17.75 3.73
N ASN A 102 -1.21 18.69 3.95
CA ASN A 102 -0.69 18.99 5.29
C ASN A 102 -1.70 19.68 6.23
N ASP A 103 -2.85 20.06 5.70
CA ASP A 103 -3.99 20.53 6.47
C ASP A 103 -4.75 19.39 7.18
N ARG A 104 -4.42 18.14 6.84
CA ARG A 104 -5.03 16.93 7.40
C ARG A 104 -4.01 16.18 8.26
N PHE A 105 -4.52 15.40 9.20
CA PHE A 105 -3.71 14.38 9.89
C PHE A 105 -3.56 13.19 8.98
N ASN A 106 -2.37 12.97 8.44
CA ASN A 106 -2.13 11.89 7.48
C ASN A 106 -1.58 10.65 8.15
N VAL A 107 -2.12 9.50 7.77
CA VAL A 107 -1.58 8.20 8.12
C VAL A 107 -1.27 7.46 6.82
N VAL A 108 0.00 7.11 6.62
CA VAL A 108 0.42 6.32 5.46
C VAL A 108 0.70 4.90 5.91
N LEU A 109 -0.08 3.95 5.39
CA LEU A 109 0.10 2.52 5.65
C LEU A 109 0.87 1.90 4.51
N VAL A 110 2.01 1.30 4.81
CA VAL A 110 2.79 0.52 3.85
C VAL A 110 2.76 -0.93 4.32
N ILE A 111 2.08 -1.79 3.58
CA ILE A 111 1.78 -3.14 4.02
C ILE A 111 2.31 -4.20 3.05
N GLY A 112 2.42 -5.42 3.56
CA GLY A 112 2.73 -6.63 2.79
C GLY A 112 4.17 -7.09 2.90
N LYS A 113 5.13 -6.18 3.02
CA LYS A 113 6.57 -6.52 3.09
C LYS A 113 7.11 -6.67 4.51
N GLY A 114 6.54 -5.96 5.47
CA GLY A 114 7.13 -5.91 6.80
C GLY A 114 8.60 -5.46 6.75
N ASP A 115 9.50 -6.29 7.25
CA ASP A 115 10.95 -6.04 7.29
C ASP A 115 11.73 -6.75 6.17
N GLU A 116 11.04 -7.30 5.18
CA GLU A 116 11.70 -8.00 4.07
C GLU A 116 12.55 -7.06 3.22
N THR A 117 13.70 -7.58 2.79
CA THR A 117 14.69 -6.83 2.01
C THR A 117 14.91 -7.42 0.61
N ARG A 118 13.89 -8.08 0.08
CA ARG A 118 13.91 -8.62 -1.28
C ARG A 118 12.51 -8.66 -1.86
N ASN A 119 12.45 -8.69 -3.19
CA ASN A 119 11.26 -9.05 -3.95
C ASN A 119 11.54 -10.30 -4.77
N ILE A 120 10.56 -11.19 -4.90
CA ILE A 120 10.68 -12.37 -5.75
C ILE A 120 10.12 -12.04 -7.12
N ILE A 121 10.97 -12.02 -8.12
CA ILE A 121 10.62 -11.67 -9.50
C ILE A 121 11.13 -12.79 -10.41
N ASN A 122 10.25 -13.40 -11.19
CA ASN A 122 10.57 -14.53 -12.07
C ASN A 122 11.29 -15.66 -11.33
N GLY A 123 10.81 -15.97 -10.11
CA GLY A 123 11.36 -17.04 -9.29
C GLY A 123 12.68 -16.72 -8.60
N LYS A 124 13.17 -15.48 -8.69
CA LYS A 124 14.49 -15.09 -8.16
C LYS A 124 14.36 -13.95 -7.17
N PRO A 125 15.14 -13.98 -6.05
CA PRO A 125 15.18 -12.85 -5.14
C PRO A 125 15.93 -11.68 -5.79
N VAL A 126 15.30 -10.51 -5.75
CA VAL A 126 15.88 -9.24 -6.20
C VAL A 126 16.04 -8.35 -4.97
N PRO A 127 17.23 -7.77 -4.72
CA PRO A 127 17.44 -6.93 -3.55
C PRO A 127 16.48 -5.75 -3.49
N TYR A 128 16.00 -5.48 -2.28
CA TYR A 128 15.17 -4.33 -1.96
C TYR A 128 15.65 -3.78 -0.61
N GLU A 129 15.71 -2.46 -0.47
CA GLU A 129 16.22 -1.83 0.75
C GLU A 129 15.38 -2.14 1.99
N GLY A 130 14.10 -2.38 1.81
CA GLY A 130 13.13 -2.54 2.90
C GLY A 130 12.29 -1.28 3.08
N ASP A 131 11.01 -1.49 3.43
CA ASP A 131 10.05 -0.39 3.56
C ASP A 131 10.49 0.65 4.58
N SER A 132 10.99 0.22 5.74
CA SER A 132 11.40 1.16 6.79
C SER A 132 12.59 2.03 6.38
N VAL A 133 13.54 1.48 5.62
CA VAL A 133 14.70 2.23 5.10
C VAL A 133 14.23 3.27 4.08
N VAL A 134 13.36 2.85 3.17
CA VAL A 134 12.82 3.76 2.14
C VAL A 134 12.03 4.90 2.79
N VAL A 135 11.17 4.59 3.75
CA VAL A 135 10.37 5.60 4.47
C VAL A 135 11.29 6.63 5.14
N ARG A 136 12.30 6.17 5.87
CA ARG A 136 13.25 7.08 6.55
C ARG A 136 13.98 7.97 5.57
N ARG A 137 14.46 7.40 4.45
CA ARG A 137 15.16 8.17 3.44
C ARG A 137 14.27 9.25 2.84
N VAL A 138 13.03 8.92 2.50
CA VAL A 138 12.08 9.86 1.90
C VAL A 138 11.70 10.96 2.89
N LEU A 139 11.59 10.62 4.19
CA LEU A 139 11.32 11.60 5.24
C LEU A 139 12.53 12.51 5.56
N GLY A 140 13.72 12.17 5.07
CA GLY A 140 14.94 12.95 5.32
C GLY A 140 15.67 12.54 6.60
N GLU A 141 15.41 11.35 7.06
CA GLU A 141 16.05 10.80 8.27
C GLU A 141 17.25 9.89 7.96
#